data_6ed2a4f39fda4b5ae10fb0e51c8662e9
#
_entry.id   6ed2a4f39fda4b5ae10fb0e51c8662e9
#
_cell.length_a   1.000
_cell.length_b   1.000
_cell.length_c   1.000
_cell.angle_alpha   90.00
_cell.angle_beta   90.00
_cell.angle_gamma   90.00
#
_symmetry.space_group_name_H-M   'P 1'
#
loop_
_entity.id
_entity.type
_entity.pdbx_description
1 polymer ?
#
loop_
_entity_poly.entity_id
_entity_poly.type
_entity_poly.pdbx_seq_one_letter_code
_entity_poly.pdbx_strand_id
1 'polypeptide(L)'
;MHIATFTERPYADVPEDEVIKNASFFGVSNKFLDPVKGGALFNRYLDEKLYAEELGFDGVMLNEHHANPFTMGAVMDVEAAILARITKRVKIALMGNPLPVADPLRLAEELATIDMISGGPFGLDGFEVV
;
A
#
# COMPACT_ATOMS: atom_id res chain seq x y z
N MET A 1 15.28 16.71 -7.79
CA MET A 1 15.22 15.70 -6.70
C MET A 1 13.76 15.30 -6.56
N HIS A 2 13.45 14.03 -6.57
CA HIS A 2 12.09 13.53 -6.33
C HIS A 2 11.97 13.13 -4.86
N ILE A 3 10.84 13.48 -4.24
CA ILE A 3 10.54 13.19 -2.84
C ILE A 3 9.24 12.40 -2.79
N ALA A 4 9.31 11.18 -2.28
CA ALA A 4 8.14 10.34 -2.09
C ALA A 4 7.87 10.09 -0.60
N THR A 5 6.62 9.83 -0.26
CA THR A 5 6.21 9.43 1.08
C THR A 5 6.01 7.92 1.14
N PHE A 6 6.36 7.34 2.28
CA PHE A 6 6.21 5.92 2.57
C PHE A 6 5.64 5.70 3.98
N THR A 7 4.79 4.72 4.14
CA THR A 7 4.34 4.23 5.44
C THR A 7 4.03 2.74 5.37
N GLU A 8 4.38 2.01 6.43
CA GLU A 8 4.05 0.58 6.59
C GLU A 8 2.55 0.32 6.76
N ARG A 9 1.75 1.32 6.99
CA ARG A 9 0.32 1.22 7.28
C ARG A 9 0.02 0.30 8.48
N PRO A 10 0.65 0.55 9.64
CA PRO A 10 0.50 -0.34 10.78
C PRO A 10 -0.90 -0.29 11.38
N TYR A 11 -1.39 -1.44 11.84
CA TYR A 11 -2.52 -1.52 12.74
C TYR A 11 -2.03 -1.39 14.18
N ALA A 12 -2.18 -0.19 14.75
CA ALA A 12 -1.60 0.15 16.05
C ALA A 12 -2.41 -0.33 17.26
N ASP A 13 -3.64 -0.80 17.07
CA ASP A 13 -4.54 -1.21 18.16
C ASP A 13 -4.32 -2.70 18.54
N VAL A 14 -3.05 -3.04 18.75
CA VAL A 14 -2.62 -4.36 19.23
C VAL A 14 -2.12 -4.23 20.65
N PRO A 15 -2.41 -5.18 21.56
CA PRO A 15 -1.88 -5.16 22.92
C PRO A 15 -0.36 -5.08 22.95
N GLU A 16 0.20 -4.12 23.70
CA GLU A 16 1.64 -3.84 23.74
C GLU A 16 2.44 -5.05 24.21
N ASP A 17 1.92 -5.80 25.17
CA ASP A 17 2.53 -7.03 25.69
C ASP A 17 2.68 -8.11 24.60
N GLU A 18 1.74 -8.20 23.67
CA GLU A 18 1.84 -9.13 22.53
C GLU A 18 2.92 -8.68 21.53
N VAL A 19 3.09 -7.38 21.31
CA VAL A 19 4.17 -6.85 20.46
C VAL A 19 5.53 -7.14 21.09
N ILE A 20 5.67 -6.88 22.38
CA ILE A 20 6.93 -7.13 23.14
C ILE A 20 7.26 -8.61 23.17
N LYS A 21 6.28 -9.49 23.45
CA LYS A 21 6.44 -10.92 23.53
C LYS A 21 6.92 -11.55 22.21
N ASN A 22 6.44 -11.04 21.09
CA ASN A 22 6.80 -11.58 19.79
C ASN A 22 8.15 -11.03 19.26
N ALA A 23 8.74 -10.04 19.91
CA ALA A 23 10.02 -9.39 19.55
C ALA A 23 10.11 -8.98 18.06
N SER A 24 9.01 -9.04 17.34
CA SER A 24 8.88 -8.75 15.93
C SER A 24 7.43 -8.45 15.59
N PHE A 25 7.21 -7.46 14.77
CA PHE A 25 5.89 -7.12 14.24
C PHE A 25 5.26 -8.25 13.43
N PHE A 26 6.06 -9.09 12.81
CA PHE A 26 5.62 -10.22 11.99
C PHE A 26 5.07 -11.41 12.79
N GLY A 27 5.34 -11.47 14.09
CA GLY A 27 4.85 -12.52 14.96
C GLY A 27 3.47 -12.30 15.56
N VAL A 28 2.91 -11.12 15.41
CA VAL A 28 1.62 -10.77 16.02
C VAL A 28 0.46 -11.42 15.27
N SER A 29 -0.44 -12.08 16.01
CA SER A 29 -1.59 -12.78 15.43
C SER A 29 -2.66 -11.83 14.89
N ASN A 30 -3.23 -12.17 13.73
CA ASN A 30 -4.38 -11.47 13.13
C ASN A 30 -5.65 -11.50 13.99
N LYS A 31 -5.72 -12.34 15.04
CA LYS A 31 -6.87 -12.37 15.97
C LYS A 31 -7.13 -11.04 16.68
N PHE A 32 -6.11 -10.17 16.74
CA PHE A 32 -6.22 -8.85 17.37
C PHE A 32 -6.76 -7.77 16.42
N LEU A 33 -6.92 -8.06 15.14
CA LEU A 33 -7.48 -7.11 14.19
C LEU A 33 -8.99 -6.94 14.42
N ASP A 34 -9.38 -5.74 14.82
CA ASP A 34 -10.78 -5.31 14.80
C ASP A 34 -11.12 -4.82 13.38
N PRO A 35 -12.05 -5.46 12.66
CA PRO A 35 -12.33 -5.11 11.26
C PRO A 35 -12.91 -3.71 11.08
N VAL A 36 -13.62 -3.17 12.08
CA VAL A 36 -14.21 -1.83 12.02
C VAL A 36 -13.11 -0.77 12.17
N LYS A 37 -12.27 -0.92 13.18
CA LYS A 37 -11.11 -0.04 13.40
C LYS A 37 -10.10 -0.15 12.26
N GLY A 38 -9.83 -1.36 11.82
CA GLY A 38 -8.94 -1.64 10.68
C GLY A 38 -9.42 -0.95 9.41
N GLY A 39 -10.72 -1.08 9.10
CA GLY A 39 -11.33 -0.41 7.95
C GLY A 39 -11.21 1.12 8.01
N ALA A 40 -11.52 1.72 9.16
CA ALA A 40 -11.39 3.15 9.36
C ALA A 40 -9.93 3.63 9.21
N LEU A 41 -8.99 2.89 9.80
CA LEU A 41 -7.57 3.21 9.75
C LEU A 41 -7.01 3.05 8.33
N PHE A 42 -7.41 2.01 7.59
CA PHE A 42 -6.98 1.80 6.21
C PHE A 42 -7.42 2.94 5.30
N ASN A 43 -8.67 3.39 5.42
CA ASN A 43 -9.16 4.55 4.67
C ASN A 43 -8.39 5.83 5.04
N ARG A 44 -8.04 6.03 6.31
CA ARG A 44 -7.18 7.16 6.71
C ARG A 44 -5.82 7.11 6.00
N TYR A 45 -5.21 5.93 5.83
CA TYR A 45 -3.95 5.81 5.09
C TYR A 45 -4.09 6.15 3.60
N LEU A 46 -5.23 5.89 2.98
CA LEU A 46 -5.51 6.35 1.62
C LEU A 46 -5.62 7.88 1.58
N ASP A 47 -6.33 8.48 2.54
CA ASP A 47 -6.48 9.94 2.66
C ASP A 47 -5.11 10.62 2.91
N GLU A 48 -4.23 10.01 3.71
CA GLU A 48 -2.86 10.52 3.94
C GLU A 48 -2.04 10.57 2.66
N LYS A 49 -2.19 9.59 1.76
CA LYS A 49 -1.53 9.58 0.46
C LYS A 49 -2.08 10.66 -0.49
N LEU A 50 -3.40 10.87 -0.47
CA LEU A 50 -4.02 11.96 -1.20
C LEU A 50 -3.54 13.31 -0.67
N TYR A 51 -3.45 13.47 0.66
CA TYR A 51 -2.92 14.67 1.29
C TYR A 51 -1.44 14.91 0.96
N ALA A 52 -0.64 13.85 0.82
CA ALA A 52 0.74 13.98 0.36
C ALA A 52 0.81 14.60 -1.05
N GLU A 53 -0.11 14.24 -1.96
CA GLU A 53 -0.22 14.89 -3.26
C GLU A 53 -0.54 16.38 -3.15
N GLU A 54 -1.46 16.75 -2.26
CA GLU A 54 -1.82 18.16 -2.01
C GLU A 54 -0.63 18.96 -1.48
N LEU A 55 0.19 18.36 -0.63
CA LEU A 55 1.42 18.95 -0.09
C LEU A 55 2.57 19.06 -1.11
N GLY A 56 2.41 18.48 -2.30
CA GLY A 56 3.40 18.58 -3.37
C GLY A 56 4.47 17.51 -3.39
N PHE A 57 4.26 16.38 -2.73
CA PHE A 57 5.14 15.22 -2.90
C PHE A 57 5.10 14.72 -4.35
N ASP A 58 6.22 14.21 -4.82
CA ASP A 58 6.35 13.68 -6.19
C ASP A 58 5.81 12.25 -6.30
N GLY A 59 5.79 11.50 -5.20
CA GLY A 59 5.34 10.11 -5.20
C GLY A 59 4.81 9.61 -3.86
N VAL A 60 4.09 8.50 -3.94
CA VAL A 60 3.65 7.68 -2.82
C VAL A 60 4.15 6.25 -3.03
N MET A 61 4.68 5.63 -1.98
CA MET A 61 5.26 4.30 -2.06
C MET A 61 4.38 3.31 -1.31
N LEU A 62 4.20 2.13 -1.89
CA LEU A 62 3.47 1.00 -1.33
C LEU A 62 4.41 -0.18 -1.16
N ASN A 63 4.18 -0.94 -0.11
CA ASN A 63 4.81 -2.24 0.12
C ASN A 63 3.75 -3.29 0.41
N GLU A 64 4.17 -4.55 0.47
CA GLU A 64 3.29 -5.68 0.73
C GLU A 64 3.89 -6.56 1.83
N HIS A 65 3.06 -6.88 2.84
CA HIS A 65 3.38 -7.85 3.88
C HIS A 65 2.15 -8.69 4.19
N HIS A 66 2.39 -9.96 4.48
CA HIS A 66 1.33 -10.95 4.64
C HIS A 66 1.19 -11.44 6.07
N ALA A 67 -0.05 -11.85 6.42
CA ALA A 67 -0.39 -12.60 7.62
C ALA A 67 -0.06 -11.93 8.96
N ASN A 68 0.01 -10.62 9.02
CA ASN A 68 0.18 -9.89 10.29
C ASN A 68 -0.60 -8.56 10.30
N PRO A 69 -1.06 -8.10 11.47
CA PRO A 69 -1.83 -6.85 11.58
C PRO A 69 -0.95 -5.59 11.57
N PHE A 70 0.36 -5.74 11.66
CA PHE A 70 1.27 -4.60 11.69
C PHE A 70 1.27 -3.82 10.38
N THR A 71 1.23 -4.52 9.27
CA THR A 71 1.09 -3.92 7.95
C THR A 71 -0.23 -4.37 7.34
N MET A 72 -1.18 -3.45 7.17
CA MET A 72 -2.50 -3.77 6.64
C MET A 72 -2.52 -3.92 5.11
N GLY A 73 -1.43 -3.58 4.43
CA GLY A 73 -1.29 -3.69 2.98
C GLY A 73 -0.85 -5.09 2.55
N ALA A 74 -1.76 -6.04 2.51
CA ALA A 74 -1.49 -7.42 2.09
C ALA A 74 -1.60 -7.64 0.58
N VAL A 75 -2.22 -6.71 -0.15
CA VAL A 75 -2.36 -6.74 -1.62
C VAL A 75 -2.18 -5.32 -2.14
N MET A 76 -0.95 -5.01 -2.45
CA MET A 76 -0.50 -3.66 -2.79
C MET A 76 -1.14 -3.16 -4.10
N ASP A 77 -1.39 -4.04 -5.08
CA ASP A 77 -1.97 -3.68 -6.38
C ASP A 77 -3.42 -3.21 -6.25
N VAL A 78 -4.19 -3.74 -5.29
CA VAL A 78 -5.54 -3.25 -5.00
C VAL A 78 -5.50 -1.83 -4.45
N GLU A 79 -4.56 -1.53 -3.57
CA GLU A 79 -4.36 -0.17 -3.04
C GLU A 79 -3.88 0.78 -4.14
N ALA A 80 -2.97 0.32 -4.99
CA ALA A 80 -2.49 1.08 -6.16
C ALA A 80 -3.63 1.43 -7.13
N ALA A 81 -4.56 0.52 -7.37
CA ALA A 81 -5.74 0.77 -8.22
C ALA A 81 -6.63 1.88 -7.65
N ILE A 82 -6.83 1.91 -6.33
CA ILE A 82 -7.58 2.98 -5.66
C ILE A 82 -6.84 4.31 -5.84
N LEU A 83 -5.54 4.34 -5.53
CA LEU A 83 -4.72 5.55 -5.65
C LEU A 83 -4.66 6.05 -7.08
N ALA A 84 -4.50 5.17 -8.06
CA ALA A 84 -4.52 5.51 -9.48
C ALA A 84 -5.82 6.21 -9.91
N ARG A 85 -6.93 5.90 -9.24
CA ARG A 85 -8.24 6.54 -9.51
C ARG A 85 -8.40 7.89 -8.83
N ILE A 86 -7.89 8.05 -7.60
CA ILE A 86 -8.16 9.23 -6.77
C ILE A 86 -7.08 10.31 -6.85
N THR A 87 -5.84 9.95 -7.19
CA THR A 87 -4.73 10.91 -7.36
C THR A 87 -4.67 11.43 -8.80
N LYS A 88 -3.92 12.52 -9.02
CA LYS A 88 -3.82 13.20 -10.32
C LYS A 88 -2.38 13.38 -10.81
N ARG A 89 -1.40 13.38 -9.92
CA ARG A 89 -0.06 13.85 -10.22
C ARG A 89 1.05 13.01 -9.60
N VAL A 90 0.82 12.46 -8.40
CA VAL A 90 1.87 11.67 -7.71
C VAL A 90 2.15 10.37 -8.44
N LYS A 91 3.41 9.99 -8.49
CA LYS A 91 3.84 8.66 -8.91
C LYS A 91 3.47 7.64 -7.84
N ILE A 92 3.02 6.47 -8.25
CA ILE A 92 2.73 5.34 -7.36
C ILE A 92 3.83 4.32 -7.55
N ALA A 93 4.69 4.16 -6.54
CA ALA A 93 5.79 3.20 -6.57
C ALA A 93 5.41 1.93 -5.81
N LEU A 94 5.41 0.79 -6.49
CA LEU A 94 5.19 -0.53 -5.90
C LEU A 94 6.54 -1.12 -5.47
N MET A 95 6.74 -1.21 -4.15
CA MET A 95 7.99 -1.66 -3.55
C MET A 95 7.96 -3.16 -3.30
N GLY A 96 8.21 -3.93 -4.37
CA GLY A 96 8.44 -5.38 -4.26
C GLY A 96 7.19 -6.25 -4.41
N ASN A 97 6.61 -6.31 -5.59
CA ASN A 97 5.71 -7.41 -5.93
C ASN A 97 6.43 -8.76 -5.76
N PRO A 98 5.87 -9.74 -5.03
CA PRO A 98 6.55 -10.98 -4.70
C PRO A 98 6.58 -11.94 -5.91
N LEU A 99 7.35 -11.59 -6.95
CA LEU A 99 7.45 -12.33 -8.22
C LEU A 99 7.64 -13.86 -8.06
N PRO A 100 8.39 -14.37 -7.07
CA PRO A 100 8.57 -15.81 -6.92
C PRO A 100 7.30 -16.59 -6.59
N VAL A 101 6.26 -15.91 -6.07
CA VAL A 101 4.99 -16.53 -5.67
C VAL A 101 3.78 -15.99 -6.45
N ALA A 102 4.01 -14.98 -7.30
CA ALA A 102 2.99 -14.41 -8.17
C ALA A 102 2.91 -15.18 -9.49
N ASP A 103 1.72 -15.35 -10.03
CA ASP A 103 1.56 -15.75 -11.44
C ASP A 103 1.93 -14.56 -12.33
N PRO A 104 2.94 -14.69 -13.23
CA PRO A 104 3.44 -13.55 -13.99
C PRO A 104 2.42 -12.99 -14.98
N LEU A 105 1.53 -13.83 -15.54
CA LEU A 105 0.47 -13.35 -16.42
C LEU A 105 -0.55 -12.53 -15.61
N ARG A 106 -0.94 -13.04 -14.45
CA ARG A 106 -1.89 -12.36 -13.57
C ARG A 106 -1.36 -11.01 -13.12
N LEU A 107 -0.10 -10.94 -12.70
CA LEU A 107 0.53 -9.69 -12.29
C LEU A 107 0.58 -8.69 -13.46
N ALA A 108 0.93 -9.13 -14.66
CA ALA A 108 0.93 -8.26 -15.83
C ALA A 108 -0.48 -7.70 -16.14
N GLU A 109 -1.53 -8.50 -15.98
CA GLU A 109 -2.90 -8.05 -16.15
C GLU A 109 -3.33 -7.05 -15.07
N GLU A 110 -2.91 -7.25 -13.83
CA GLU A 110 -3.18 -6.34 -12.72
C GLU A 110 -2.51 -4.98 -12.95
N LEU A 111 -1.23 -4.96 -13.28
CA LEU A 111 -0.50 -3.74 -13.60
C LEU A 111 -1.09 -3.00 -14.82
N ALA A 112 -1.42 -3.72 -15.89
CA ALA A 112 -2.08 -3.13 -17.06
C ALA A 112 -3.46 -2.55 -16.72
N THR A 113 -4.19 -3.18 -15.80
CA THR A 113 -5.48 -2.68 -15.33
C THR A 113 -5.31 -1.40 -14.51
N ILE A 114 -4.31 -1.34 -13.64
CA ILE A 114 -3.99 -0.14 -12.87
C ILE A 114 -3.61 1.03 -13.79
N ASP A 115 -2.81 0.75 -14.83
CA ASP A 115 -2.45 1.76 -15.84
C ASP A 115 -3.71 2.31 -16.55
N MET A 116 -4.63 1.45 -16.95
CA MET A 116 -5.92 1.90 -17.53
C MET A 116 -6.74 2.74 -16.56
N ILE A 117 -6.77 2.39 -15.26
CA ILE A 117 -7.47 3.15 -14.23
C ILE A 117 -6.86 4.55 -14.07
N SER A 118 -5.54 4.68 -14.18
CA SER A 118 -4.83 5.95 -14.07
C SER A 118 -5.05 6.89 -15.26
N GLY A 119 -5.58 6.39 -16.37
CA GLY A 119 -5.89 7.13 -17.59
C GLY A 119 -5.06 6.70 -18.80
N GLY A 120 -4.23 5.62 -18.66
CA GLY A 120 -3.42 5.01 -19.75
C GLY A 120 -2.61 5.95 -20.59
N PRO A 121 -1.77 5.43 -21.47
CA PRO A 121 -0.51 4.80 -21.16
C PRO A 121 0.38 5.74 -20.36
N PHE A 122 0.73 5.39 -19.15
CA PHE A 122 1.47 6.21 -18.19
C PHE A 122 0.76 7.52 -17.79
N GLY A 123 -0.57 7.47 -17.64
CA GLY A 123 -1.45 8.60 -17.40
C GLY A 123 -1.18 9.41 -16.11
N LEU A 124 -0.42 8.85 -15.20
CA LEU A 124 0.43 9.54 -14.25
C LEU A 124 1.85 9.32 -14.78
N ASP A 125 2.67 10.34 -14.94
CA ASP A 125 4.06 10.25 -15.43
C ASP A 125 4.93 9.32 -14.55
N GLY A 126 4.51 8.08 -14.39
CA GLY A 126 5.26 7.06 -13.67
C GLY A 126 4.49 6.24 -12.67
N PHE A 127 3.82 5.20 -13.17
CA PHE A 127 3.69 3.98 -12.40
C PHE A 127 5.08 3.31 -12.42
N GLU A 128 5.77 3.26 -11.30
CA GLU A 128 7.07 2.64 -11.18
C GLU A 128 6.94 1.35 -10.35
N VAL A 129 7.22 0.21 -10.99
CA VAL A 129 7.48 -1.06 -10.29
C VAL A 129 8.98 -1.10 -9.99
N VAL A 130 9.35 -1.08 -8.72
CA VAL A 130 10.74 -1.15 -8.26
C VAL A 130 11.04 -2.54 -7.71
#